data_73bfd148bf8c9b101331e42a63b8d392
#
_entry.id   73bfd148bf8c9b101331e42a63b8d392
#
_cell.length_a   1.000
_cell.length_b   1.000
_cell.length_c   1.000
_cell.angle_alpha   90.00
_cell.angle_beta   90.00
_cell.angle_gamma   90.00
#
_symmetry.space_group_name_H-M   'P 1'
#
loop_
_entity.id
_entity.type
_entity.pdbx_description
1 polymer ?
#
loop_
_entity_poly.entity_id
_entity_poly.type
_entity_poly.pdbx_seq_one_letter_code
_entity_poly.pdbx_strand_id
1 'polypeptide(L)'
;VAEAQARGHDVVVLSRSLGFDLTGDVAPVTATIAGADAVIDVTSTSTLKAEACVAFFEAVTATLLSAEAAAGVPHHIALSIVGVDRAPYGYYAGKRAQERAVEAGPVPWTILRATQFHEFSRQMYANAKIGPVHVAPRMRTQPIAAREVATRLIDLAEAPAHTGYVEIAGPREESLVAMIRAWARASGIRGWIPAISLPGPFGRAQRAGTVLPGPGVETSTETFAEWLSRTTR
;
A
#
# COMPACT_ATOMS: atom_id res chain seq x y z
N VAL A 1 7.35 -8.31 -7.54
CA VAL A 1 8.13 -9.47 -8.04
C VAL A 1 8.16 -9.47 -9.57
N ALA A 2 7.01 -9.63 -10.26
CA ALA A 2 6.99 -9.75 -11.72
C ALA A 2 7.69 -8.60 -12.46
N GLU A 3 7.49 -7.35 -12.03
CA GLU A 3 8.16 -6.18 -12.61
C GLU A 3 9.70 -6.24 -12.47
N ALA A 4 10.18 -6.59 -11.27
CA ALA A 4 11.62 -6.72 -11.02
C ALA A 4 12.24 -7.83 -11.87
N GLN A 5 11.59 -9.00 -11.92
CA GLN A 5 12.05 -10.12 -12.77
C GLN A 5 12.04 -9.78 -14.26
N ALA A 6 11.04 -9.03 -14.73
CA ALA A 6 10.97 -8.57 -16.12
C ALA A 6 12.13 -7.63 -16.49
N ARG A 7 12.70 -6.91 -15.51
CA ARG A 7 13.89 -6.07 -15.67
C ARG A 7 15.22 -6.80 -15.42
N GLY A 8 15.18 -8.11 -15.15
CA GLY A 8 16.37 -8.94 -14.97
C GLY A 8 16.96 -8.96 -13.57
N HIS A 9 16.22 -8.46 -12.56
CA HIS A 9 16.66 -8.55 -11.16
C HIS A 9 16.53 -9.96 -10.61
N ASP A 10 17.47 -10.37 -9.76
CA ASP A 10 17.33 -11.51 -8.88
C ASP A 10 16.48 -11.11 -7.68
N VAL A 11 15.35 -11.79 -7.47
CA VAL A 11 14.34 -11.39 -6.49
C VAL A 11 14.14 -12.46 -5.44
N VAL A 12 14.52 -12.14 -4.21
CA VAL A 12 14.23 -12.95 -3.03
C VAL A 12 12.93 -12.46 -2.39
N VAL A 13 11.98 -13.36 -2.18
CA VAL A 13 10.67 -13.03 -1.61
C VAL A 13 10.59 -13.50 -0.17
N LEU A 14 10.42 -12.57 0.76
CA LEU A 14 10.16 -12.83 2.17
C LEU A 14 8.67 -12.75 2.46
N SER A 15 8.03 -13.88 2.76
CA SER A 15 6.61 -13.91 3.10
C SER A 15 6.28 -15.07 4.04
N ARG A 16 5.18 -14.94 4.77
CA ARG A 16 4.70 -16.03 5.67
C ARG A 16 4.40 -17.32 4.90
N SER A 17 3.92 -17.24 3.68
CA SER A 17 3.67 -18.42 2.83
C SER A 17 4.94 -19.14 2.41
N LEU A 18 6.10 -18.48 2.49
CA LEU A 18 7.42 -19.04 2.24
C LEU A 18 8.20 -19.31 3.53
N GLY A 19 7.55 -19.27 4.68
CA GLY A 19 8.13 -19.59 5.97
C GLY A 19 8.82 -18.44 6.71
N PHE A 20 8.73 -17.19 6.21
CA PHE A 20 9.31 -16.04 6.88
C PHE A 20 8.29 -15.33 7.77
N ASP A 21 8.53 -15.37 9.09
CA ASP A 21 7.82 -14.53 10.05
C ASP A 21 8.64 -13.25 10.32
N LEU A 22 8.26 -12.17 9.66
CA LEU A 22 8.93 -10.88 9.81
C LEU A 22 8.62 -10.16 11.14
N THR A 23 7.83 -10.79 12.03
CA THR A 23 7.61 -10.29 13.40
C THR A 23 8.46 -11.05 14.43
N GLY A 24 9.28 -11.99 13.99
CA GLY A 24 10.04 -12.92 14.82
C GLY A 24 11.56 -12.71 14.75
N ASP A 25 12.29 -13.81 14.55
CA ASP A 25 13.75 -13.84 14.56
C ASP A 25 14.37 -13.09 13.37
N VAL A 26 15.38 -12.26 13.68
CA VAL A 26 16.12 -11.47 12.70
C VAL A 26 17.13 -12.32 11.91
N ALA A 27 17.73 -13.35 12.52
CA ALA A 27 18.83 -14.09 11.92
C ALA A 27 18.51 -14.78 10.58
N PRO A 28 17.35 -15.45 10.41
CA PRO A 28 16.98 -16.03 9.11
C PRO A 28 16.77 -14.98 8.02
N VAL A 29 16.23 -13.81 8.40
CA VAL A 29 16.02 -12.67 7.48
C VAL A 29 17.38 -12.14 7.03
N THR A 30 18.29 -11.88 7.97
CA THR A 30 19.65 -11.39 7.71
C THR A 30 20.39 -12.31 6.73
N ALA A 31 20.38 -13.63 7.00
CA ALA A 31 21.05 -14.59 6.13
C ALA A 31 20.48 -14.61 4.71
N THR A 32 19.17 -14.39 4.58
CA THR A 32 18.48 -14.46 3.28
C THR A 32 18.70 -13.21 2.43
N ILE A 33 18.82 -12.02 3.05
CA ILE A 33 19.01 -10.75 2.33
C ILE A 33 20.47 -10.36 2.16
N ALA A 34 21.40 -11.20 2.59
CA ALA A 34 22.83 -10.94 2.44
C ALA A 34 23.21 -10.73 0.96
N GLY A 35 23.84 -9.59 0.67
CA GLY A 35 24.21 -9.20 -0.68
C GLY A 35 23.08 -8.57 -1.52
N ALA A 36 21.92 -8.29 -0.93
CA ALA A 36 20.87 -7.56 -1.62
C ALA A 36 21.23 -6.07 -1.75
N ASP A 37 20.97 -5.48 -2.92
CA ASP A 37 21.18 -4.06 -3.20
C ASP A 37 20.08 -3.16 -2.59
N ALA A 38 18.88 -3.70 -2.39
CA ALA A 38 17.76 -3.01 -1.76
C ALA A 38 16.76 -3.98 -1.16
N VAL A 39 16.05 -3.55 -0.11
CA VAL A 39 14.86 -4.23 0.42
C VAL A 39 13.63 -3.37 0.15
N ILE A 40 12.61 -3.97 -0.45
CA ILE A 40 11.32 -3.31 -0.73
C ILE A 40 10.26 -3.87 0.21
N ASP A 41 9.87 -3.10 1.22
CA ASP A 41 8.84 -3.46 2.18
C ASP A 41 7.44 -3.08 1.66
N VAL A 42 6.71 -4.09 1.20
CA VAL A 42 5.30 -4.01 0.80
C VAL A 42 4.40 -4.81 1.76
N THR A 43 4.84 -5.00 3.00
CA THR A 43 4.08 -5.77 3.98
C THR A 43 2.74 -5.14 4.31
N SER A 44 1.78 -5.99 4.68
CA SER A 44 0.42 -5.58 4.98
C SER A 44 -0.22 -6.52 6.00
N THR A 45 -1.25 -6.03 6.69
CA THR A 45 -2.08 -6.80 7.62
C THR A 45 -3.55 -6.65 7.28
N SER A 46 -4.34 -7.67 7.60
CA SER A 46 -5.79 -7.67 7.36
C SER A 46 -6.59 -6.99 8.47
N THR A 47 -5.99 -6.72 9.63
CA THR A 47 -6.68 -6.01 10.72
C THR A 47 -6.88 -4.54 10.39
N LEU A 48 -7.95 -3.94 10.91
CA LEU A 48 -8.22 -2.51 10.85
C LEU A 48 -8.16 -1.84 12.23
N LYS A 49 -7.83 -2.61 13.29
CA LYS A 49 -7.66 -2.07 14.64
C LYS A 49 -6.34 -1.34 14.74
N ALA A 50 -6.36 -0.06 15.08
CA ALA A 50 -5.18 0.80 15.09
C ALA A 50 -4.00 0.22 15.88
N GLU A 51 -4.24 -0.20 17.13
CA GLU A 51 -3.21 -0.77 18.00
C GLU A 51 -2.55 -2.02 17.39
N ALA A 52 -3.35 -2.93 16.83
CA ALA A 52 -2.83 -4.14 16.20
C ALA A 52 -2.07 -3.83 14.90
N CYS A 53 -2.50 -2.80 14.14
CA CYS A 53 -1.75 -2.34 12.97
C CYS A 53 -0.41 -1.73 13.38
N VAL A 54 -0.40 -0.87 14.40
CA VAL A 54 0.83 -0.25 14.92
C VAL A 54 1.82 -1.33 15.36
N ALA A 55 1.38 -2.25 16.24
CA ALA A 55 2.24 -3.33 16.73
C ALA A 55 2.81 -4.20 15.60
N PHE A 56 1.98 -4.54 14.60
CA PHE A 56 2.42 -5.33 13.45
C PHE A 56 3.50 -4.59 12.64
N PHE A 57 3.23 -3.35 12.24
CA PHE A 57 4.16 -2.61 11.39
C PHE A 57 5.45 -2.25 12.12
N GLU A 58 5.39 -1.90 13.41
CA GLU A 58 6.60 -1.66 14.21
C GLU A 58 7.47 -2.92 14.32
N ALA A 59 6.87 -4.09 14.61
CA ALA A 59 7.61 -5.34 14.72
C ALA A 59 8.27 -5.73 13.39
N VAL A 60 7.52 -5.71 12.28
CA VAL A 60 8.05 -6.03 10.95
C VAL A 60 9.18 -5.09 10.56
N THR A 61 8.99 -3.79 10.74
CA THR A 61 10.00 -2.79 10.37
C THR A 61 11.25 -2.92 11.21
N ALA A 62 11.12 -3.17 12.52
CA ALA A 62 12.27 -3.40 13.40
C ALA A 62 13.09 -4.62 12.98
N THR A 63 12.42 -5.73 12.62
CA THR A 63 13.08 -6.94 12.12
C THR A 63 13.81 -6.69 10.81
N LEU A 64 13.17 -6.04 9.83
CA LEU A 64 13.77 -5.74 8.53
C LEU A 64 14.99 -4.81 8.67
N LEU A 65 14.83 -3.67 9.34
CA LEU A 65 15.94 -2.71 9.51
C LEU A 65 17.12 -3.29 10.30
N SER A 66 16.86 -4.15 11.29
CA SER A 66 17.91 -4.86 12.03
C SER A 66 18.66 -5.85 11.13
N ALA A 67 17.92 -6.61 10.31
CA ALA A 67 18.49 -7.56 9.37
C ALA A 67 19.31 -6.85 8.27
N GLU A 68 18.77 -5.76 7.73
CA GLU A 68 19.40 -4.94 6.70
C GLU A 68 20.71 -4.32 7.20
N ALA A 69 20.69 -3.74 8.41
CA ALA A 69 21.90 -3.20 9.02
C ALA A 69 22.97 -4.28 9.24
N ALA A 70 22.58 -5.47 9.71
CA ALA A 70 23.49 -6.60 9.92
C ALA A 70 24.03 -7.19 8.61
N ALA A 71 23.24 -7.19 7.55
CA ALA A 71 23.62 -7.68 6.22
C ALA A 71 24.34 -6.65 5.36
N GLY A 72 24.36 -5.36 5.78
CA GLY A 72 24.94 -4.27 5.01
C GLY A 72 24.13 -3.86 3.78
N VAL A 73 22.81 -4.05 3.81
CA VAL A 73 21.91 -3.61 2.71
C VAL A 73 21.89 -2.08 2.65
N PRO A 74 22.19 -1.48 1.49
CA PRO A 74 22.38 -0.02 1.39
C PRO A 74 21.09 0.80 1.28
N HIS A 75 19.92 0.16 1.00
CA HIS A 75 18.69 0.91 0.73
C HIS A 75 17.43 0.16 1.20
N HIS A 76 16.67 0.78 2.09
CA HIS A 76 15.31 0.35 2.48
C HIS A 76 14.25 1.15 1.73
N ILE A 77 13.30 0.48 1.08
CA ILE A 77 12.20 1.15 0.38
C ILE A 77 10.89 0.68 0.98
N ALA A 78 10.12 1.59 1.59
CA ALA A 78 8.83 1.26 2.17
C ALA A 78 7.68 1.79 1.32
N LEU A 79 6.69 0.95 1.04
CA LEU A 79 5.42 1.39 0.45
C LEU A 79 4.49 1.90 1.54
N SER A 80 4.06 3.15 1.43
CA SER A 80 3.11 3.80 2.33
C SER A 80 1.92 4.40 1.57
N ILE A 81 1.14 5.26 2.23
CA ILE A 81 -0.12 5.78 1.72
C ILE A 81 -0.10 7.31 1.74
N VAL A 82 -0.53 7.95 0.65
CA VAL A 82 -0.73 9.39 0.59
C VAL A 82 -1.73 9.84 1.66
N GLY A 83 -1.36 10.84 2.45
CA GLY A 83 -2.19 11.42 3.50
C GLY A 83 -2.29 10.61 4.79
N VAL A 84 -1.43 9.60 4.97
CA VAL A 84 -1.39 8.77 6.19
C VAL A 84 -1.11 9.60 7.45
N ASP A 85 -0.32 10.64 7.33
CA ASP A 85 0.01 11.60 8.38
C ASP A 85 -1.16 12.54 8.73
N ARG A 86 -2.03 12.85 7.78
CA ARG A 86 -3.21 13.71 7.96
C ARG A 86 -4.43 12.97 8.51
N ALA A 87 -4.47 11.63 8.37
CA ALA A 87 -5.59 10.79 8.82
C ALA A 87 -5.10 9.47 9.45
N PRO A 88 -4.29 9.50 10.54
CA PRO A 88 -3.66 8.32 11.12
C PRO A 88 -4.65 7.50 11.95
N TYR A 89 -5.68 6.96 11.31
CA TYR A 89 -6.72 6.15 11.95
C TYR A 89 -6.70 4.71 11.41
N GLY A 90 -7.01 3.75 12.29
CA GLY A 90 -7.12 2.34 11.90
C GLY A 90 -5.82 1.83 11.25
N TYR A 91 -5.93 1.27 10.06
CA TYR A 91 -4.79 0.77 9.28
C TYR A 91 -3.72 1.85 9.00
N TYR A 92 -4.14 3.11 8.78
CA TYR A 92 -3.23 4.22 8.51
C TYR A 92 -2.38 4.60 9.73
N ALA A 93 -2.88 4.36 10.95
CA ALA A 93 -2.06 4.53 12.16
C ALA A 93 -0.85 3.59 12.13
N GLY A 94 -1.04 2.33 11.72
CA GLY A 94 0.05 1.37 11.55
C GLY A 94 1.04 1.78 10.47
N LYS A 95 0.55 2.24 9.30
CA LYS A 95 1.44 2.75 8.24
C LYS A 95 2.23 3.99 8.67
N ARG A 96 1.63 4.88 9.46
CA ARG A 96 2.38 6.02 10.02
C ARG A 96 3.42 5.59 11.06
N ALA A 97 3.13 4.55 11.85
CA ALA A 97 4.12 3.96 12.75
C ALA A 97 5.29 3.33 11.98
N GLN A 98 5.01 2.61 10.89
CA GLN A 98 6.03 2.11 9.97
C GLN A 98 6.93 3.24 9.44
N GLU A 99 6.34 4.32 8.91
CA GLU A 99 7.12 5.46 8.41
C GLU A 99 8.08 6.01 9.49
N ARG A 100 7.59 6.21 10.72
CA ARG A 100 8.42 6.70 11.83
C ARG A 100 9.55 5.73 12.21
N ALA A 101 9.29 4.44 12.17
CA ALA A 101 10.30 3.43 12.45
C ALA A 101 11.39 3.43 11.36
N VAL A 102 11.01 3.57 10.10
CA VAL A 102 11.94 3.70 8.96
C VAL A 102 12.77 4.99 9.08
N GLU A 103 12.12 6.14 9.36
CA GLU A 103 12.78 7.43 9.56
C GLU A 103 13.87 7.39 10.67
N ALA A 104 13.59 6.63 11.73
CA ALA A 104 14.51 6.49 12.87
C ALA A 104 15.57 5.39 12.69
N GLY A 105 15.48 4.60 11.62
CA GLY A 105 16.34 3.46 11.36
C GLY A 105 17.75 3.84 10.87
N PRO A 106 18.70 2.89 10.92
CA PRO A 106 20.09 3.13 10.55
C PRO A 106 20.38 3.01 9.04
N VAL A 107 19.44 2.47 8.26
CA VAL A 107 19.62 2.22 6.83
C VAL A 107 19.12 3.42 6.02
N PRO A 108 19.81 3.87 4.95
CA PRO A 108 19.28 4.85 4.03
C PRO A 108 17.93 4.40 3.46
N TRP A 109 16.95 5.31 3.40
CA TRP A 109 15.58 4.89 3.11
C TRP A 109 14.85 5.80 2.11
N THR A 110 13.91 5.20 1.37
CA THR A 110 12.91 5.94 0.59
C THR A 110 11.52 5.42 0.94
N ILE A 111 10.60 6.32 1.26
CA ILE A 111 9.20 5.98 1.49
C ILE A 111 8.38 6.42 0.28
N LEU A 112 7.84 5.45 -0.47
CA LEU A 112 6.89 5.70 -1.54
C LEU A 112 5.48 5.74 -0.97
N ARG A 113 4.88 6.91 -0.93
CA ARG A 113 3.45 7.07 -0.62
C ARG A 113 2.64 6.98 -1.91
N ALA A 114 1.83 5.96 -2.03
CA ALA A 114 0.89 5.79 -3.14
C ALA A 114 -0.55 6.08 -2.71
N THR A 115 -1.39 6.51 -3.64
CA THR A 115 -2.84 6.57 -3.41
C THR A 115 -3.45 5.16 -3.45
N GLN A 116 -4.75 5.02 -3.16
CA GLN A 116 -5.43 3.73 -3.11
C GLN A 116 -5.36 3.03 -4.47
N PHE A 117 -5.21 1.71 -4.47
CA PHE A 117 -5.13 0.93 -5.70
C PHE A 117 -6.51 0.77 -6.37
N HIS A 118 -6.55 0.57 -7.68
CA HIS A 118 -7.79 0.26 -8.41
C HIS A 118 -8.47 -1.00 -7.84
N GLU A 119 -7.68 -1.99 -7.42
CA GLU A 119 -8.09 -3.25 -6.79
C GLU A 119 -8.87 -3.04 -5.49
N PHE A 120 -8.74 -1.87 -4.86
CA PHE A 120 -9.45 -1.51 -3.64
C PHE A 120 -10.98 -1.54 -3.83
N SER A 121 -11.46 -1.27 -5.03
CA SER A 121 -12.88 -1.39 -5.38
C SER A 121 -13.42 -2.81 -5.17
N ARG A 122 -12.69 -3.83 -5.62
CA ARG A 122 -13.01 -5.24 -5.43
C ARG A 122 -12.91 -5.65 -3.96
N GLN A 123 -11.82 -5.24 -3.30
CA GLN A 123 -11.59 -5.53 -1.89
C GLN A 123 -12.70 -4.95 -1.01
N MET A 124 -13.11 -3.73 -1.26
CA MET A 124 -14.20 -3.10 -0.52
C MET A 124 -15.54 -3.76 -0.79
N TYR A 125 -15.84 -4.16 -2.01
CA TYR A 125 -17.03 -4.94 -2.29
C TYR A 125 -17.06 -6.23 -1.46
N ALA A 126 -15.96 -6.97 -1.41
CA ALA A 126 -15.89 -8.24 -0.69
C ALA A 126 -16.07 -8.07 0.83
N ASN A 127 -15.51 -7.01 1.40
CA ASN A 127 -15.39 -6.83 2.85
C ASN A 127 -16.46 -5.93 3.47
N ALA A 128 -17.04 -4.99 2.71
CA ALA A 128 -18.03 -4.06 3.25
C ALA A 128 -19.44 -4.64 3.14
N LYS A 129 -19.94 -5.18 4.27
CA LYS A 129 -21.28 -5.78 4.37
C LYS A 129 -22.02 -5.28 5.61
N ILE A 130 -23.33 -5.17 5.50
CA ILE A 130 -24.27 -5.02 6.62
C ILE A 130 -25.29 -6.14 6.49
N GLY A 131 -25.18 -7.16 7.36
CA GLY A 131 -25.89 -8.41 7.18
C GLY A 131 -25.54 -9.05 5.81
N PRO A 132 -26.53 -9.45 5.00
CA PRO A 132 -26.28 -10.02 3.68
C PRO A 132 -26.02 -8.98 2.57
N VAL A 133 -26.18 -7.69 2.86
CA VAL A 133 -26.12 -6.61 1.87
C VAL A 133 -24.71 -6.05 1.75
N HIS A 134 -24.15 -6.09 0.52
CA HIS A 134 -22.93 -5.37 0.20
C HIS A 134 -23.19 -3.86 0.17
N VAL A 135 -22.30 -3.09 0.78
CA VAL A 135 -22.41 -1.63 0.86
C VAL A 135 -21.17 -0.95 0.30
N ALA A 136 -21.31 0.28 -0.16
CA ALA A 136 -20.20 1.07 -0.70
C ALA A 136 -19.91 2.28 0.22
N PRO A 137 -18.77 2.31 0.92
CA PRO A 137 -18.38 3.46 1.72
C PRO A 137 -18.16 4.70 0.86
N ARG A 138 -18.68 5.85 1.31
CA ARG A 138 -18.43 7.14 0.67
C ARG A 138 -17.01 7.59 0.97
N MET A 139 -16.19 7.63 -0.07
CA MET A 139 -14.80 8.08 -0.02
C MET A 139 -14.44 8.75 -1.35
N ARG A 140 -13.73 9.86 -1.26
CA ARG A 140 -13.02 10.48 -2.40
C ARG A 140 -11.64 9.84 -2.46
N THR A 141 -11.24 9.42 -3.64
CA THR A 141 -9.94 8.76 -3.87
C THR A 141 -9.38 9.16 -5.23
N GLN A 142 -8.08 9.06 -5.41
CA GLN A 142 -7.41 9.25 -6.70
C GLN A 142 -6.63 7.98 -7.01
N PRO A 143 -7.33 6.91 -7.45
CA PRO A 143 -6.80 5.55 -7.45
C PRO A 143 -5.76 5.33 -8.54
N ILE A 144 -4.75 4.52 -8.23
CA ILE A 144 -3.62 4.18 -9.08
C ILE A 144 -3.61 2.67 -9.39
N ALA A 145 -3.06 2.27 -10.54
CA ALA A 145 -2.83 0.85 -10.83
C ALA A 145 -1.66 0.31 -9.99
N ALA A 146 -1.87 -0.85 -9.33
CA ALA A 146 -0.81 -1.48 -8.53
C ALA A 146 0.46 -1.78 -9.34
N ARG A 147 0.33 -2.05 -10.66
CA ARG A 147 1.48 -2.26 -11.55
C ARG A 147 2.34 -0.99 -11.71
N GLU A 148 1.72 0.21 -11.79
CA GLU A 148 2.46 1.47 -11.93
C GLU A 148 3.20 1.80 -10.62
N VAL A 149 2.62 1.46 -9.47
CA VAL A 149 3.32 1.53 -8.17
C VAL A 149 4.48 0.54 -8.12
N ALA A 150 4.30 -0.69 -8.64
CA ALA A 150 5.39 -1.67 -8.71
C ALA A 150 6.53 -1.18 -9.60
N THR A 151 6.23 -0.61 -10.75
CA THR A 151 7.23 0.04 -11.63
C THR A 151 8.00 1.11 -10.85
N ARG A 152 7.29 2.00 -10.15
CA ARG A 152 7.91 3.10 -9.39
C ARG A 152 8.78 2.59 -8.23
N LEU A 153 8.38 1.52 -7.54
CA LEU A 153 9.21 0.90 -6.50
C LEU A 153 10.52 0.34 -7.06
N ILE A 154 10.50 -0.25 -8.25
CA ILE A 154 11.71 -0.75 -8.90
C ILE A 154 12.58 0.41 -9.40
N ASP A 155 12.00 1.48 -9.97
CA ASP A 155 12.76 2.69 -10.33
C ASP A 155 13.52 3.26 -9.12
N LEU A 156 12.90 3.24 -7.94
CA LEU A 156 13.54 3.69 -6.70
C LEU A 156 14.67 2.73 -6.23
N ALA A 157 14.52 1.43 -6.49
CA ALA A 157 15.54 0.44 -6.16
C ALA A 157 16.76 0.51 -7.10
N GLU A 158 16.54 0.86 -8.37
CA GLU A 158 17.59 1.03 -9.38
C GLU A 158 18.32 2.39 -9.24
N ALA A 159 17.67 3.37 -8.63
CA ALA A 159 18.27 4.68 -8.40
C ALA A 159 19.23 4.66 -7.20
N PRO A 160 20.20 5.60 -7.12
CA PRO A 160 20.99 5.78 -5.92
C PRO A 160 20.09 6.01 -4.70
N ALA A 161 20.46 5.39 -3.57
CA ALA A 161 19.71 5.53 -2.32
C ALA A 161 19.47 7.00 -1.98
N HIS A 162 18.21 7.38 -1.85
CA HIS A 162 17.79 8.75 -1.54
C HIS A 162 16.90 8.72 -0.30
N THR A 163 17.37 9.36 0.77
CA THR A 163 16.58 9.47 2.00
C THR A 163 15.49 10.52 1.83
N GLY A 164 14.24 10.08 1.83
CA GLY A 164 13.11 10.99 1.70
C GLY A 164 11.80 10.33 1.30
N TYR A 165 10.82 11.19 1.09
CA TYR A 165 9.49 10.82 0.66
C TYR A 165 9.30 11.05 -0.84
N VAL A 166 8.66 10.11 -1.49
CA VAL A 166 8.15 10.21 -2.87
C VAL A 166 6.66 9.95 -2.82
N GLU A 167 5.86 10.73 -3.52
CA GLU A 167 4.42 10.52 -3.63
C GLU A 167 4.01 10.25 -5.07
N ILE A 168 3.13 9.26 -5.28
CA ILE A 168 2.54 8.96 -6.58
C ILE A 168 1.03 8.74 -6.45
N ALA A 169 0.29 9.25 -7.43
CA ALA A 169 -1.18 9.17 -7.45
C ALA A 169 -1.70 8.67 -8.80
N GLY A 170 -2.93 8.21 -8.82
CA GLY A 170 -3.62 7.94 -10.07
C GLY A 170 -3.88 9.24 -10.88
N PRO A 171 -4.33 9.12 -12.13
CA PRO A 171 -4.43 10.27 -13.03
C PRO A 171 -5.57 11.24 -12.67
N ARG A 172 -6.59 10.77 -11.95
CA ARG A 172 -7.76 11.60 -11.60
C ARG A 172 -8.49 11.13 -10.35
N GLU A 173 -9.22 12.05 -9.74
CA GLU A 173 -10.11 11.75 -8.62
C GLU A 173 -11.32 10.91 -9.06
N GLU A 174 -11.68 9.95 -8.22
CA GLU A 174 -12.81 9.03 -8.39
C GLU A 174 -13.65 8.94 -7.09
N SER A 175 -14.90 8.52 -7.25
CA SER A 175 -15.73 8.12 -6.11
C SER A 175 -15.60 6.63 -5.87
N LEU A 176 -15.19 6.20 -4.67
CA LEU A 176 -15.13 4.79 -4.32
C LEU A 176 -16.47 4.07 -4.52
N VAL A 177 -17.59 4.75 -4.25
CA VAL A 177 -18.93 4.22 -4.52
C VAL A 177 -19.13 3.91 -6.01
N ALA A 178 -18.70 4.82 -6.88
CA ALA A 178 -18.79 4.64 -8.33
C ALA A 178 -17.88 3.48 -8.80
N MET A 179 -16.66 3.40 -8.28
CA MET A 179 -15.72 2.33 -8.58
C MET A 179 -16.24 0.95 -8.17
N ILE A 180 -16.76 0.80 -6.95
CA ILE A 180 -17.35 -0.46 -6.45
C ILE A 180 -18.51 -0.90 -7.34
N ARG A 181 -19.41 0.01 -7.69
CA ARG A 181 -20.57 -0.29 -8.53
C ARG A 181 -20.17 -0.61 -9.97
N ALA A 182 -19.16 0.06 -10.51
CA ALA A 182 -18.66 -0.21 -11.86
C ALA A 182 -17.99 -1.59 -11.90
N TRP A 183 -17.13 -1.91 -10.92
CA TRP A 183 -16.51 -3.23 -10.79
C TRP A 183 -17.56 -4.35 -10.66
N ALA A 184 -18.56 -4.19 -9.79
CA ALA A 184 -19.61 -5.18 -9.59
C ALA A 184 -20.38 -5.44 -10.90
N ARG A 185 -20.76 -4.39 -11.63
CA ARG A 185 -21.44 -4.54 -12.94
C ARG A 185 -20.58 -5.26 -13.95
N ALA A 186 -19.30 -4.89 -14.08
CA ALA A 186 -18.36 -5.52 -14.99
C ALA A 186 -18.10 -7.00 -14.66
N SER A 187 -18.19 -7.35 -13.38
CA SER A 187 -18.10 -8.74 -12.87
C SER A 187 -19.43 -9.51 -12.97
N GLY A 188 -20.46 -8.99 -13.64
CA GLY A 188 -21.77 -9.65 -13.77
C GLY A 188 -22.63 -9.67 -12.52
N ILE A 189 -22.22 -8.97 -11.46
CA ILE A 189 -22.95 -8.91 -10.20
C ILE A 189 -24.13 -7.94 -10.35
N ARG A 190 -25.34 -8.48 -10.14
CA ARG A 190 -26.59 -7.71 -10.19
C ARG A 190 -27.08 -7.42 -8.77
N GLY A 191 -27.73 -6.29 -8.60
CA GLY A 191 -28.33 -5.90 -7.33
C GLY A 191 -27.98 -4.47 -6.90
N TRP A 192 -28.66 -4.04 -5.84
CA TRP A 192 -28.46 -2.71 -5.28
C TRP A 192 -27.31 -2.71 -4.27
N ILE A 193 -26.37 -1.79 -4.44
CA ILE A 193 -25.25 -1.56 -3.53
C ILE A 193 -25.40 -0.17 -2.92
N PRO A 194 -25.99 -0.06 -1.72
CA PRO A 194 -26.24 1.24 -1.07
C PRO A 194 -24.92 1.92 -0.69
N ALA A 195 -24.89 3.24 -0.87
CA ALA A 195 -23.77 4.05 -0.41
C ALA A 195 -23.97 4.41 1.06
N ILE A 196 -22.95 4.19 1.89
CA ILE A 196 -22.96 4.50 3.31
C ILE A 196 -21.89 5.53 3.69
N SER A 197 -22.12 6.28 4.74
CA SER A 197 -21.12 7.14 5.37
C SER A 197 -20.56 6.45 6.61
N LEU A 198 -19.27 6.17 6.60
CA LEU A 198 -18.61 5.64 7.79
C LEU A 198 -18.62 6.70 8.89
N PRO A 199 -18.94 6.33 10.15
CA PRO A 199 -18.92 7.26 11.28
C PRO A 199 -17.49 7.62 11.69
N GLY A 200 -17.36 8.56 12.60
CA GLY A 200 -16.09 8.92 13.25
C GLY A 200 -15.14 9.77 12.38
N PRO A 201 -13.98 10.11 12.93
CA PRO A 201 -13.01 10.99 12.29
C PRO A 201 -12.48 10.44 10.96
N PHE A 202 -12.20 9.15 10.89
CA PHE A 202 -11.69 8.52 9.67
C PHE A 202 -12.70 8.60 8.51
N GLY A 203 -13.98 8.29 8.78
CA GLY A 203 -15.02 8.40 7.76
C GLY A 203 -15.22 9.85 7.29
N ARG A 204 -15.07 10.84 8.18
CA ARG A 204 -15.08 12.26 7.80
C ARG A 204 -13.90 12.61 6.90
N ALA A 205 -12.68 12.20 7.28
CA ALA A 205 -11.47 12.43 6.50
C ALA A 205 -11.57 11.85 5.08
N GLN A 206 -12.09 10.63 4.95
CA GLN A 206 -12.31 10.00 3.64
C GLN A 206 -13.28 10.79 2.74
N ARG A 207 -14.40 11.26 3.30
CA ARG A 207 -15.37 12.04 2.54
C ARG A 207 -14.87 13.45 2.21
N ALA A 208 -14.09 14.06 3.08
CA ALA A 208 -13.52 15.38 2.88
C ALA A 208 -12.34 15.39 1.88
N GLY A 209 -11.83 14.21 1.48
CA GLY A 209 -10.67 14.13 0.60
C GLY A 209 -9.34 14.42 1.31
N THR A 210 -9.26 14.28 2.64
CA THR A 210 -8.03 14.50 3.42
C THR A 210 -6.89 13.60 2.95
N VAL A 211 -7.20 12.43 2.39
CA VAL A 211 -6.23 11.44 1.87
C VAL A 211 -6.00 11.56 0.36
N LEU A 212 -6.46 12.64 -0.26
CA LEU A 212 -6.11 12.95 -1.66
C LEU A 212 -4.69 13.52 -1.73
N PRO A 213 -4.00 13.35 -2.87
CA PRO A 213 -2.67 13.93 -3.07
C PRO A 213 -2.73 15.45 -3.04
N GLY A 214 -1.60 16.06 -2.67
CA GLY A 214 -1.40 17.50 -2.78
C GLY A 214 -1.18 17.95 -4.23
N PRO A 215 -1.08 19.27 -4.47
CA PRO A 215 -0.71 19.77 -5.78
C PRO A 215 0.73 19.37 -6.14
N GLY A 216 0.96 19.06 -7.42
CA GLY A 216 2.30 18.73 -7.94
C GLY A 216 2.79 17.30 -7.65
N VAL A 217 1.96 16.44 -7.05
CA VAL A 217 2.29 15.02 -6.91
C VAL A 217 2.36 14.36 -8.28
N GLU A 218 3.38 13.48 -8.46
CA GLU A 218 3.53 12.67 -9.67
C GLU A 218 2.27 11.85 -9.91
N THR A 219 1.76 11.86 -11.15
CA THR A 219 0.56 11.10 -11.50
C THR A 219 0.88 10.01 -12.52
N SER A 220 0.31 8.85 -12.30
CA SER A 220 0.32 7.74 -13.25
C SER A 220 -0.64 7.98 -14.42
N THR A 221 -0.72 7.05 -15.34
CA THR A 221 -1.48 7.22 -16.59
C THR A 221 -2.73 6.37 -16.69
N GLU A 222 -2.75 5.17 -16.10
CA GLU A 222 -3.89 4.26 -16.23
C GLU A 222 -5.07 4.72 -15.38
N THR A 223 -6.18 5.02 -16.03
CA THR A 223 -7.44 5.34 -15.35
C THR A 223 -8.11 4.08 -14.79
N PHE A 224 -8.99 4.24 -13.80
CA PHE A 224 -9.79 3.13 -13.27
C PHE A 224 -10.65 2.44 -14.36
N ALA A 225 -11.16 3.21 -15.32
CA ALA A 225 -11.98 2.65 -16.41
C ALA A 225 -11.17 1.77 -17.36
N GLU A 226 -9.95 2.18 -17.71
CA GLU A 226 -9.02 1.38 -18.53
C GLU A 226 -8.60 0.10 -17.81
N TRP A 227 -8.19 0.23 -16.53
CA TRP A 227 -7.88 -0.92 -15.67
C TRP A 227 -9.06 -1.92 -15.60
N LEU A 228 -10.27 -1.42 -15.37
CA LEU A 228 -11.47 -2.24 -15.27
C LEU A 228 -11.74 -3.02 -16.57
N SER A 229 -11.63 -2.34 -17.71
CA SER A 229 -11.86 -2.95 -19.04
C SER A 229 -10.88 -4.08 -19.35
N ARG A 230 -9.66 -4.00 -18.81
CA ARG A 230 -8.59 -4.98 -19.00
C ARG A 230 -8.73 -6.20 -18.07
N THR A 231 -9.22 -5.99 -16.85
CA THR A 231 -9.28 -7.03 -15.80
C THR A 231 -10.56 -7.85 -15.78
N THR A 232 -11.60 -7.42 -16.50
CA THR A 232 -12.92 -8.09 -16.53
C THR A 232 -13.28 -8.73 -17.88
N ARG A 233 -12.27 -8.93 -18.72
CA ARG A 233 -12.39 -9.67 -19.99
C ARG A 233 -12.26 -11.16 -19.80
#